data_6a6584851f7ac2995489051e37d2d6d6
#
_entry.id   6a6584851f7ac2995489051e37d2d6d6
#
_cell.length_a   1.000
_cell.length_b   1.000
_cell.length_c   1.000
_cell.angle_alpha   90.00
_cell.angle_beta   90.00
_cell.angle_gamma   90.00
#
_symmetry.space_group_name_H-M   'P 1'
#
loop_
_entity.id
_entity.type
_entity.pdbx_description
1 polymer ?
#
loop_
_entity_poly.entity_id
_entity_poly.type
_entity_poly.pdbx_seq_one_letter_code
_entity_poly.pdbx_strand_id
1 'polypeptide(L)'
;MKIQPKSGREATEAFLQGAGDVLLSYENEALFIERQGDPVEHVTPPHTFKIENPAAVLTKSENAEKAKAFNDFLYTPQAQRLWAEAGFRPVDATVAAEFSADFLQPEKLWTIADLGGWKQVDSALFAKDVGSIAKIYDAATG
;
A
#
# COMPACT_ATOMS: atom_id res chain seq x y z
N MET A 1 -6.31 -10.81 -19.76
CA MET A 1 -5.19 -10.18 -19.02
C MET A 1 -3.89 -10.85 -19.40
N LYS A 2 -2.86 -10.12 -19.83
CA LYS A 2 -1.62 -10.73 -20.36
C LYS A 2 -0.57 -11.00 -19.30
N ILE A 3 -0.60 -10.27 -18.19
CA ILE A 3 0.37 -10.35 -17.10
C ILE A 3 -0.40 -10.36 -15.78
N GLN A 4 -0.04 -11.28 -14.91
CA GLN A 4 -0.64 -11.44 -13.57
C GLN A 4 0.46 -11.44 -12.51
N PRO A 5 0.95 -10.25 -12.10
CA PRO A 5 1.98 -10.15 -11.08
C PRO A 5 1.47 -10.67 -9.73
N LYS A 6 2.33 -11.33 -8.97
CA LYS A 6 2.00 -11.86 -7.64
C LYS A 6 2.16 -10.81 -6.53
N SER A 7 2.81 -9.70 -6.82
CA SER A 7 3.05 -8.62 -5.85
C SER A 7 3.07 -7.26 -6.53
N GLY A 8 2.96 -6.19 -5.73
CA GLY A 8 3.11 -4.81 -6.21
C GLY A 8 4.48 -4.58 -6.86
N ARG A 9 5.56 -5.12 -6.27
CA ARG A 9 6.90 -5.02 -6.82
C ARG A 9 7.03 -5.69 -8.19
N GLU A 10 6.52 -6.90 -8.36
CA GLU A 10 6.50 -7.57 -9.68
C GLU A 10 5.69 -6.80 -10.72
N ALA A 11 4.59 -6.14 -10.30
CA ALA A 11 3.82 -5.27 -11.19
C ALA A 11 4.63 -4.06 -11.64
N THR A 12 5.34 -3.41 -10.72
CA THR A 12 6.24 -2.29 -10.99
C THR A 12 7.36 -2.70 -11.95
N GLU A 13 8.02 -3.82 -11.71
CA GLU A 13 9.08 -4.34 -12.56
C GLU A 13 8.58 -4.66 -13.99
N ALA A 14 7.41 -5.29 -14.11
CA ALA A 14 6.80 -5.58 -15.40
C ALA A 14 6.44 -4.28 -16.16
N PHE A 15 5.94 -3.26 -15.48
CA PHE A 15 5.65 -1.96 -16.05
C PHE A 15 6.93 -1.28 -16.58
N LEU A 16 8.01 -1.25 -15.81
CA LEU A 16 9.31 -0.71 -16.25
C LEU A 16 9.89 -1.46 -17.45
N GLN A 17 9.54 -2.72 -17.63
CA GLN A 17 9.89 -3.53 -18.82
C GLN A 17 8.95 -3.28 -20.01
N GLY A 18 8.05 -2.30 -19.94
CA GLY A 18 7.14 -1.93 -21.02
C GLY A 18 5.80 -2.66 -21.02
N ALA A 19 5.39 -3.21 -19.89
CA ALA A 19 4.09 -3.86 -19.77
C ALA A 19 2.97 -2.84 -19.48
N GLY A 20 2.52 -2.13 -20.50
CA GLY A 20 1.44 -1.16 -20.43
C GLY A 20 1.92 0.29 -20.31
N ASP A 21 1.00 1.21 -20.47
CA ASP A 21 1.26 2.66 -20.49
C ASP A 21 0.93 3.32 -19.15
N VAL A 22 0.12 2.66 -18.32
CA VAL A 22 -0.32 3.12 -16.99
C VAL A 22 -0.33 1.95 -16.03
N LEU A 23 0.25 2.16 -14.84
CA LEU A 23 0.23 1.22 -13.73
C LEU A 23 -0.62 1.77 -12.58
N LEU A 24 -1.57 0.98 -12.07
CA LEU A 24 -2.21 1.23 -10.79
C LEU A 24 -1.36 0.55 -9.71
N SER A 25 -0.78 1.34 -8.82
CA SER A 25 0.19 0.85 -7.84
C SER A 25 0.04 1.54 -6.48
N TYR A 26 0.90 1.17 -5.55
CA TYR A 26 1.05 1.86 -4.28
C TYR A 26 1.93 3.10 -4.46
N GLU A 27 1.67 4.14 -3.67
CA GLU A 27 2.44 5.38 -3.67
C GLU A 27 3.94 5.12 -3.38
N ASN A 28 4.25 4.25 -2.44
CA ASN A 28 5.63 3.91 -2.13
C ASN A 28 6.38 3.24 -3.28
N GLU A 29 5.70 2.47 -4.13
CA GLU A 29 6.31 1.89 -5.34
C GLU A 29 6.62 2.99 -6.37
N ALA A 30 5.70 3.94 -6.58
CA ALA A 30 5.92 5.06 -7.48
C ALA A 30 7.10 5.94 -7.00
N LEU A 31 7.10 6.35 -5.75
CA LEU A 31 8.19 7.14 -5.16
C LEU A 31 9.53 6.40 -5.21
N PHE A 32 9.51 5.07 -5.07
CA PHE A 32 10.72 4.25 -5.16
C PHE A 32 11.36 4.33 -6.55
N ILE A 33 10.60 4.10 -7.62
CA ILE A 33 11.13 4.11 -8.99
C ILE A 33 11.51 5.52 -9.46
N GLU A 34 10.75 6.55 -9.11
CA GLU A 34 11.11 7.94 -9.40
C GLU A 34 12.44 8.34 -8.76
N ARG A 35 12.68 7.94 -7.50
CA ARG A 35 13.95 8.19 -6.81
C ARG A 35 15.14 7.43 -7.41
N GLN A 36 14.90 6.35 -8.15
CA GLN A 36 15.93 5.66 -8.92
C GLN A 36 16.24 6.33 -10.27
N GLY A 37 15.44 7.30 -10.66
CA GLY A 37 15.61 8.05 -11.90
C GLY A 37 14.94 7.37 -13.11
N ASP A 38 14.04 6.43 -12.88
CA ASP A 38 13.23 5.86 -13.95
C ASP A 38 12.32 6.95 -14.57
N PRO A 39 12.10 6.93 -15.89
CA PRO A 39 11.37 7.98 -16.61
C PRO A 39 9.84 7.79 -16.45
N VAL A 40 9.37 7.88 -15.24
CA VAL A 40 7.96 7.76 -14.86
C VAL A 40 7.51 8.95 -14.03
N GLU A 41 6.23 9.23 -14.04
CA GLU A 41 5.57 10.20 -13.16
C GLU A 41 4.37 9.52 -12.50
N HIS A 42 4.08 9.87 -11.25
CA HIS A 42 2.90 9.38 -10.60
C HIS A 42 1.86 10.48 -10.37
N VAL A 43 0.61 10.07 -10.33
CA VAL A 43 -0.53 10.92 -9.98
C VAL A 43 -1.23 10.30 -8.78
N THR A 44 -1.29 11.04 -7.69
CA THR A 44 -2.15 10.69 -6.56
C THR A 44 -3.57 11.19 -6.86
N PRO A 45 -4.56 10.31 -7.07
CA PRO A 45 -5.92 10.74 -7.34
C PRO A 45 -6.50 11.56 -6.18
N PRO A 46 -7.41 12.53 -6.44
CA PRO A 46 -8.05 13.30 -5.39
C PRO A 46 -8.83 12.44 -4.40
N HIS A 47 -9.37 11.31 -4.86
CA HIS A 47 -10.02 10.28 -4.05
C HIS A 47 -9.27 8.96 -4.20
N THR A 48 -8.69 8.46 -3.13
CA THR A 48 -7.93 7.20 -3.14
C THR A 48 -8.06 6.45 -1.81
N PHE A 49 -7.45 5.27 -1.73
CA PHE A 49 -7.51 4.43 -0.54
C PHE A 49 -6.31 4.66 0.37
N LYS A 50 -6.57 4.69 1.67
CA LYS A 50 -5.55 4.57 2.70
C LYS A 50 -5.22 3.08 2.87
N ILE A 51 -4.07 2.66 2.39
CA ILE A 51 -3.57 1.30 2.57
C ILE A 51 -2.74 1.27 3.85
N GLU A 52 -3.23 0.56 4.85
CA GLU A 52 -2.59 0.44 6.16
C GLU A 52 -1.77 -0.84 6.24
N ASN A 53 -0.56 -0.73 6.80
CA ASN A 53 0.35 -1.85 7.01
C ASN A 53 0.37 -2.20 8.52
N PRO A 54 -0.53 -3.07 9.01
CA PRO A 54 -0.60 -3.40 10.43
C PRO A 54 0.58 -4.28 10.85
N ALA A 55 1.07 -4.03 12.06
CA ALA A 55 2.03 -4.89 12.73
C ALA A 55 1.46 -5.38 14.06
N ALA A 56 1.68 -6.64 14.40
CA ALA A 56 1.20 -7.24 15.64
C ALA A 56 2.21 -8.21 16.24
N VAL A 57 2.25 -8.24 17.56
CA VAL A 57 3.03 -9.22 18.29
C VAL A 57 2.18 -10.48 18.51
N LEU A 58 2.70 -11.64 18.11
CA LEU A 58 2.02 -12.91 18.31
C LEU A 58 2.00 -13.28 19.81
N THR A 59 0.83 -13.58 20.35
CA THR A 59 0.63 -13.87 21.79
C THR A 59 1.37 -15.11 22.29
N LYS A 60 1.67 -16.05 21.39
CA LYS A 60 2.41 -17.31 21.71
C LYS A 60 3.88 -17.26 21.26
N SER A 61 4.42 -16.08 20.95
CA SER A 61 5.82 -15.96 20.57
C SER A 61 6.73 -16.17 21.77
N GLU A 62 7.75 -17.02 21.61
CA GLU A 62 8.83 -17.17 22.60
C GLU A 62 9.68 -15.88 22.75
N ASN A 63 9.58 -14.98 21.79
CA ASN A 63 10.27 -13.69 21.76
C ASN A 63 9.31 -12.49 21.89
N ALA A 64 8.17 -12.65 22.57
CA ALA A 64 7.13 -11.64 22.65
C ALA A 64 7.64 -10.28 23.13
N GLU A 65 8.52 -10.23 24.15
CA GLU A 65 9.11 -8.99 24.68
C GLU A 65 9.99 -8.30 23.63
N LYS A 66 10.84 -9.06 22.92
CA LYS A 66 11.68 -8.51 21.86
C LYS A 66 10.84 -8.01 20.69
N ALA A 67 9.81 -8.78 20.31
CA ALA A 67 8.88 -8.40 19.26
C ALA A 67 8.11 -7.13 19.63
N LYS A 68 7.70 -7.00 20.91
CA LYS A 68 7.08 -5.78 21.42
C LYS A 68 8.04 -4.58 21.35
N ALA A 69 9.27 -4.75 21.82
CA ALA A 69 10.27 -3.69 21.78
C ALA A 69 10.56 -3.24 20.32
N PHE A 70 10.61 -4.18 19.38
CA PHE A 70 10.73 -3.86 17.96
C PHE A 70 9.49 -3.12 17.42
N ASN A 71 8.30 -3.60 17.77
CA ASN A 71 7.06 -2.92 17.37
C ASN A 71 7.00 -1.49 17.94
N ASP A 72 7.37 -1.30 19.21
CA ASP A 72 7.42 0.03 19.83
C ASP A 72 8.46 0.95 19.13
N PHE A 73 9.59 0.39 18.70
CA PHE A 73 10.61 1.12 17.93
C PHE A 73 10.05 1.65 16.60
N LEU A 74 9.17 0.90 15.91
CA LEU A 74 8.59 1.33 14.64
C LEU A 74 7.80 2.64 14.75
N TYR A 75 7.30 2.98 15.93
CA TYR A 75 6.58 4.22 16.20
C TYR A 75 7.47 5.38 16.69
N THR A 76 8.77 5.15 16.86
CA THR A 76 9.68 6.24 17.23
C THR A 76 9.86 7.22 16.05
N PRO A 77 10.10 8.51 16.30
CA PRO A 77 10.37 9.47 15.22
C PRO A 77 11.54 9.06 14.32
N GLN A 78 12.53 8.37 14.86
CA GLN A 78 13.66 7.84 14.09
C GLN A 78 13.18 6.80 13.05
N ALA A 79 12.41 5.81 13.49
CA ALA A 79 11.88 4.77 12.58
C ALA A 79 10.87 5.37 11.59
N GLN A 80 10.06 6.33 12.03
CA GLN A 80 9.08 6.98 11.16
C GLN A 80 9.73 7.80 10.05
N ARG A 81 10.90 8.41 10.27
CA ARG A 81 11.69 9.04 9.20
C ARG A 81 12.21 8.01 8.20
N LEU A 82 12.71 6.87 8.65
CA LEU A 82 13.13 5.79 7.75
C LEU A 82 11.97 5.28 6.88
N TRP A 83 10.76 5.18 7.44
CA TRP A 83 9.56 4.85 6.66
C TRP A 83 9.26 5.91 5.60
N ALA A 84 9.31 7.20 5.96
CA ALA A 84 9.08 8.29 5.03
C ALA A 84 10.12 8.32 3.89
N GLU A 85 11.40 8.13 4.23
CA GLU A 85 12.49 7.99 3.24
C GLU A 85 12.28 6.79 2.31
N ALA A 86 11.65 5.72 2.79
CA ALA A 86 11.28 4.56 1.98
C ALA A 86 9.97 4.74 1.19
N GLY A 87 9.33 5.92 1.24
CA GLY A 87 8.11 6.23 0.50
C GLY A 87 6.80 5.89 1.23
N PHE A 88 6.86 5.50 2.49
CA PHE A 88 5.68 5.24 3.31
C PHE A 88 5.28 6.46 4.12
N ARG A 89 4.00 6.82 4.12
CA ARG A 89 3.47 7.93 4.91
C ARG A 89 3.63 7.67 6.39
N PRO A 90 4.38 8.51 7.13
CA PRO A 90 4.57 8.32 8.57
C PRO A 90 3.26 8.53 9.33
N VAL A 91 3.09 7.81 10.45
CA VAL A 91 1.94 7.99 11.35
C VAL A 91 2.22 8.99 12.46
N ASP A 92 3.48 9.33 12.71
CA ASP A 92 3.88 10.41 13.61
C ASP A 92 3.61 11.77 12.94
N ALA A 93 2.82 12.62 13.59
CA ALA A 93 2.38 13.89 13.00
C ALA A 93 3.55 14.88 12.79
N THR A 94 4.56 14.84 13.65
CA THR A 94 5.74 15.72 13.53
C THR A 94 6.57 15.31 12.34
N VAL A 95 6.83 13.99 12.19
CA VAL A 95 7.56 13.46 11.05
C VAL A 95 6.74 13.65 9.75
N ALA A 96 5.43 13.46 9.80
CA ALA A 96 4.56 13.72 8.63
C ALA A 96 4.66 15.17 8.15
N ALA A 97 4.79 16.14 9.05
CA ALA A 97 5.00 17.53 8.68
C ALA A 97 6.38 17.77 8.03
N GLU A 98 7.43 17.09 8.49
CA GLU A 98 8.77 17.17 7.90
C GLU A 98 8.78 16.73 6.42
N PHE A 99 7.95 15.73 6.07
CA PHE A 99 7.86 15.14 4.73
C PHE A 99 6.61 15.57 3.94
N SER A 100 5.98 16.68 4.31
CA SER A 100 4.73 17.14 3.70
C SER A 100 4.86 17.47 2.20
N ALA A 101 6.06 17.79 1.72
CA ALA A 101 6.34 18.03 0.31
C ALA A 101 6.35 16.74 -0.52
N ASP A 102 6.74 15.61 0.07
CA ASP A 102 6.83 14.31 -0.62
C ASP A 102 5.47 13.61 -0.71
N PHE A 103 4.55 13.94 0.20
CA PHE A 103 3.27 13.25 0.33
C PHE A 103 2.10 14.23 0.15
N LEU A 104 1.69 14.44 -1.10
CA LEU A 104 0.53 15.26 -1.43
C LEU A 104 -0.73 14.73 -0.74
N GLN A 105 -1.51 15.63 -0.15
CA GLN A 105 -2.74 15.24 0.54
C GLN A 105 -3.88 15.12 -0.47
N PRO A 106 -4.46 13.93 -0.68
CA PRO A 106 -5.66 13.77 -1.48
C PRO A 106 -6.86 14.43 -0.77
N GLU A 107 -7.87 14.82 -1.54
CA GLU A 107 -9.11 15.40 -1.00
C GLU A 107 -9.84 14.41 -0.08
N LYS A 108 -9.82 13.11 -0.44
CA LYS A 108 -10.41 12.04 0.35
C LYS A 108 -9.54 10.79 0.33
N LEU A 109 -9.17 10.34 1.52
CA LEU A 109 -8.61 9.01 1.77
C LEU A 109 -9.72 8.10 2.31
N TRP A 110 -10.12 7.12 1.51
CA TRP A 110 -11.07 6.09 1.94
C TRP A 110 -10.38 5.04 2.78
N THR A 111 -10.96 4.74 3.92
CA THR A 111 -10.51 3.65 4.79
C THR A 111 -11.39 2.41 4.62
N ILE A 112 -10.92 1.28 5.12
CA ILE A 112 -11.75 0.06 5.12
C ILE A 112 -13.02 0.23 5.96
N ALA A 113 -12.98 1.08 6.99
CA ALA A 113 -14.14 1.42 7.81
C ALA A 113 -15.21 2.19 7.02
N ASP A 114 -14.80 3.11 6.15
CA ASP A 114 -15.73 3.85 5.27
C ASP A 114 -16.49 2.92 4.31
N LEU A 115 -15.93 1.74 4.04
CA LEU A 115 -16.53 0.70 3.17
C LEU A 115 -17.31 -0.36 3.95
N GLY A 116 -17.52 -0.17 5.25
CA GLY A 116 -18.26 -1.12 6.11
C GLY A 116 -17.42 -2.26 6.71
N GLY A 117 -16.09 -2.17 6.60
CA GLY A 117 -15.13 -3.11 7.17
C GLY A 117 -14.82 -4.31 6.27
N TRP A 118 -13.79 -5.06 6.64
CA TRP A 118 -13.26 -6.17 5.85
C TRP A 118 -14.30 -7.24 5.54
N LYS A 119 -15.16 -7.58 6.49
CA LYS A 119 -16.19 -8.61 6.27
C LYS A 119 -17.15 -8.26 5.13
N GLN A 120 -17.56 -6.98 5.06
CA GLN A 120 -18.43 -6.52 3.99
C GLN A 120 -17.69 -6.44 2.65
N VAL A 121 -16.50 -5.89 2.64
CA VAL A 121 -15.68 -5.76 1.44
C VAL A 121 -15.32 -7.12 0.87
N ASP A 122 -14.88 -8.07 1.71
CA ASP A 122 -14.55 -9.42 1.28
C ASP A 122 -15.77 -10.10 0.62
N SER A 123 -16.92 -10.10 1.29
CA SER A 123 -18.12 -10.75 0.73
C SER A 123 -18.66 -10.07 -0.52
N ALA A 124 -18.59 -8.73 -0.63
CA ALA A 124 -19.12 -8.01 -1.78
C ALA A 124 -18.20 -8.06 -3.00
N LEU A 125 -16.87 -8.04 -2.79
CA LEU A 125 -15.90 -7.90 -3.86
C LEU A 125 -15.14 -9.19 -4.19
N PHE A 126 -14.73 -9.95 -3.16
CA PHE A 126 -13.75 -11.03 -3.33
C PHE A 126 -14.32 -12.43 -3.07
N ALA A 127 -15.52 -12.55 -2.50
CA ALA A 127 -16.13 -13.87 -2.26
C ALA A 127 -16.22 -14.67 -3.54
N LYS A 128 -15.75 -15.93 -3.50
CA LYS A 128 -15.71 -16.83 -4.64
C LYS A 128 -17.11 -16.92 -5.30
N ASP A 129 -17.15 -16.91 -6.60
CA ASP A 129 -18.33 -17.05 -7.47
C ASP A 129 -19.39 -15.92 -7.38
N VAL A 130 -19.33 -15.07 -6.33
CA VAL A 130 -20.36 -14.04 -6.07
C VAL A 130 -19.80 -12.62 -5.99
N GLY A 131 -18.56 -12.45 -5.53
CA GLY A 131 -17.91 -11.14 -5.43
C GLY A 131 -17.73 -10.48 -6.79
N SER A 132 -17.95 -9.16 -6.85
CA SER A 132 -17.89 -8.43 -8.13
C SER A 132 -16.50 -8.49 -8.79
N ILE A 133 -15.43 -8.36 -8.02
CA ILE A 133 -14.06 -8.45 -8.53
C ILE A 133 -13.73 -9.90 -8.89
N ALA A 134 -14.14 -10.90 -8.08
CA ALA A 134 -13.94 -12.30 -8.39
C ALA A 134 -14.54 -12.65 -9.75
N LYS A 135 -15.80 -12.26 -10.02
CA LYS A 135 -16.45 -12.47 -11.32
C LYS A 135 -15.72 -11.83 -12.49
N ILE A 136 -15.26 -10.58 -12.32
CA ILE A 136 -14.50 -9.88 -13.37
C ILE A 136 -13.18 -10.61 -13.64
N TYR A 137 -12.49 -11.03 -12.58
CA TYR A 137 -11.24 -11.76 -12.68
C TYR A 137 -11.42 -13.09 -13.40
N ASP A 138 -12.40 -13.90 -13.01
CA ASP A 138 -12.70 -15.19 -13.61
C ASP A 138 -13.05 -15.04 -15.11
N ALA A 139 -13.88 -14.04 -15.44
CA ALA A 139 -14.22 -13.75 -16.84
C ALA A 139 -13.02 -13.29 -17.69
N ALA A 140 -12.00 -12.68 -17.07
CA ALA A 140 -10.81 -12.20 -17.77
C ALA A 140 -9.70 -13.25 -17.89
N THR A 141 -9.73 -14.31 -17.09
CA THR A 141 -8.64 -15.32 -16.97
C THR A 141 -9.06 -16.74 -17.33
N GLY A 142 -10.35 -17.04 -17.36
CA GLY A 142 -10.99 -18.36 -17.66
C GLY A 142 -11.23 -18.58 -19.14
#